data_9d8ef6fcec764ab0da0fb1838d71c070
#
_entry.id   9d8ef6fcec764ab0da0fb1838d71c070
#
_cell.length_a   1.000
_cell.length_b   1.000
_cell.length_c   1.000
_cell.angle_alpha   90.00
_cell.angle_beta   90.00
_cell.angle_gamma   90.00
#
_symmetry.space_group_name_H-M   'P 1'
#
loop_
_entity.id
_entity.type
_entity.pdbx_description
1 polymer ?
#
loop_
_entity_poly.entity_id
_entity_poly.type
_entity_poly.pdbx_seq_one_letter_code
_entity_poly.pdbx_strand_id
1 'polypeptide(L)'
;MTLGDYIEQNAPAGFERLNAEMLRRNRDSVEGSFDKQASATLLGMTMAAGRDATPAAGGFPLVFLIGGLGADINTNVVLAEFLASHGYVVASVSLIGRSGDQLAPSRAPADTEASVRDIEYASSLLCVSKGIDCRQVAAIGHSLGAVQAVLLGQRNGNVTAVVALDGTYAFKGSESTLTDAQGFDPTMSRYALLDLRRQQGMQSADLDFSAIDGLPYADRYMVQMKNMHHSDFTSFAMTGEAMHVPIKPVYNGTGWDRSTARRGYELAANIVLAFLDAEVKRHPEGESRLATLARDAQVASSRREPSLPFPPGPADVVAWAEAGKTDGIKPRFERSCGKRPLSECIDQDAFNNNGYALLREKRADIAVVLFELVAWSHPRSANAQDSLADGYLAAGRKEQAIEASKRVLALVPGDTTVDDSTRAQLISAAKQRMASVAGH
;
A
#
# COMPACT_ATOMS: atom_id res chain seq x y z
N MET A 1 1.47 -17.10 29.40
CA MET A 1 1.32 -15.64 29.62
C MET A 1 -0.15 -15.33 29.86
N THR A 2 -0.44 -14.18 30.49
CA THR A 2 -1.79 -13.60 30.53
C THR A 2 -1.91 -12.44 29.53
N LEU A 3 -3.11 -11.96 29.29
CA LEU A 3 -3.30 -10.74 28.47
C LEU A 3 -2.61 -9.54 29.14
N GLY A 4 -2.61 -9.45 30.47
CA GLY A 4 -1.88 -8.42 31.22
C GLY A 4 -0.38 -8.43 30.94
N ASP A 5 0.22 -9.59 30.72
CA ASP A 5 1.65 -9.70 30.38
C ASP A 5 2.01 -9.05 29.03
N TYR A 6 1.07 -8.93 28.08
CA TYR A 6 1.28 -8.20 26.84
C TYR A 6 1.29 -6.68 27.04
N ILE A 7 0.63 -6.20 28.08
CA ILE A 7 0.60 -4.80 28.46
C ILE A 7 1.82 -4.44 29.31
N GLU A 8 2.19 -5.32 30.25
CA GLU A 8 3.27 -5.11 31.21
C GLU A 8 4.62 -5.59 30.65
N GLN A 9 5.21 -4.81 29.77
CA GLN A 9 6.52 -5.10 29.19
C GLN A 9 7.62 -4.31 29.93
N ASN A 10 8.80 -4.91 30.05
CA ASN A 10 9.95 -4.23 30.62
C ASN A 10 10.45 -3.13 29.68
N ALA A 11 10.75 -1.97 30.25
CA ALA A 11 11.33 -0.87 29.50
C ALA A 11 12.77 -1.19 29.09
N PRO A 12 13.19 -0.85 27.87
CA PRO A 12 14.60 -0.74 27.53
C PRO A 12 15.29 0.34 28.39
N ALA A 13 16.57 0.15 28.68
CA ALA A 13 17.35 1.12 29.45
C ALA A 13 17.28 2.52 28.79
N GLY A 14 16.99 3.53 29.59
CA GLY A 14 16.84 4.93 29.16
C GLY A 14 15.43 5.33 28.72
N PHE A 15 14.49 4.38 28.66
CA PHE A 15 13.10 4.63 28.26
C PHE A 15 12.08 4.34 29.36
N GLU A 16 12.53 4.20 30.59
CA GLU A 16 11.70 3.76 31.73
C GLU A 16 10.49 4.67 31.97
N ARG A 17 10.70 6.00 31.87
CA ARG A 17 9.62 6.98 32.07
C ARG A 17 8.55 6.87 30.98
N LEU A 18 8.96 6.81 29.72
CA LEU A 18 8.07 6.71 28.58
C LEU A 18 7.29 5.40 28.64
N ASN A 19 7.98 4.29 28.93
CA ASN A 19 7.35 2.99 29.07
C ASN A 19 6.32 2.98 30.22
N ALA A 20 6.66 3.51 31.38
CA ALA A 20 5.73 3.59 32.51
C ALA A 20 4.44 4.38 32.15
N GLU A 21 4.55 5.46 31.40
CA GLU A 21 3.40 6.23 30.95
C GLU A 21 2.55 5.46 29.91
N MET A 22 3.18 4.74 28.97
CA MET A 22 2.49 3.87 28.04
C MET A 22 1.75 2.74 28.76
N LEU A 23 2.39 2.07 29.69
CA LEU A 23 1.78 1.01 30.51
C LEU A 23 0.57 1.56 31.27
N ARG A 24 0.72 2.72 31.91
CA ARG A 24 -0.38 3.39 32.61
C ARG A 24 -1.55 3.66 31.65
N ARG A 25 -1.31 4.24 30.51
CA ARG A 25 -2.35 4.51 29.49
C ARG A 25 -3.07 3.24 29.05
N ASN A 26 -2.32 2.17 28.77
CA ASN A 26 -2.92 0.91 28.32
C ASN A 26 -3.76 0.27 29.43
N ARG A 27 -3.31 0.33 30.67
CA ARG A 27 -4.08 -0.13 31.82
C ARG A 27 -5.33 0.73 32.04
N ASP A 28 -5.18 2.06 32.04
CA ASP A 28 -6.29 3.00 32.17
C ASP A 28 -7.34 2.81 31.06
N SER A 29 -6.93 2.45 29.85
CA SER A 29 -7.83 2.13 28.75
C SER A 29 -8.69 0.89 29.03
N VAL A 30 -8.10 -0.15 29.62
CA VAL A 30 -8.83 -1.35 30.05
C VAL A 30 -9.75 -1.02 31.21
N GLU A 31 -9.22 -0.39 32.27
CA GLU A 31 -9.97 -0.07 33.49
C GLU A 31 -11.06 0.98 33.25
N GLY A 32 -10.87 1.91 32.31
CA GLY A 32 -11.88 2.87 31.90
C GLY A 32 -12.98 2.30 30.99
N SER A 33 -12.71 1.14 30.38
CA SER A 33 -13.68 0.47 29.48
C SER A 33 -14.55 -0.56 30.20
N PHE A 34 -14.10 -1.06 31.36
CA PHE A 34 -14.74 -2.14 32.11
C PHE A 34 -14.79 -1.79 33.60
N ASP A 35 -15.70 -2.42 34.34
CA ASP A 35 -15.63 -2.34 35.78
C ASP A 35 -14.37 -3.08 36.33
N LYS A 36 -14.06 -2.84 37.61
CA LYS A 36 -12.84 -3.34 38.23
C LYS A 36 -12.72 -4.88 38.19
N GLN A 37 -13.83 -5.60 38.37
CA GLN A 37 -13.85 -7.06 38.34
C GLN A 37 -13.63 -7.57 36.91
N ALA A 38 -14.30 -6.99 35.94
CA ALA A 38 -14.17 -7.31 34.53
C ALA A 38 -12.75 -7.02 34.02
N SER A 39 -12.16 -5.88 34.41
CA SER A 39 -10.78 -5.53 34.07
C SER A 39 -9.76 -6.55 34.63
N ALA A 40 -9.93 -6.93 35.89
CA ALA A 40 -9.05 -7.94 36.51
C ALA A 40 -9.19 -9.31 35.81
N THR A 41 -10.40 -9.72 35.47
CA THR A 41 -10.66 -10.97 34.73
C THR A 41 -10.02 -10.91 33.34
N LEU A 42 -10.19 -9.80 32.61
CA LEU A 42 -9.61 -9.62 31.27
C LEU A 42 -8.08 -9.68 31.31
N LEU A 43 -7.44 -8.94 32.21
CA LEU A 43 -5.99 -8.93 32.33
C LEU A 43 -5.42 -10.29 32.78
N GLY A 44 -6.19 -11.05 33.58
CA GLY A 44 -5.86 -12.40 34.01
C GLY A 44 -6.12 -13.52 33.00
N MET A 45 -6.72 -13.23 31.83
CA MET A 45 -7.00 -14.26 30.83
C MET A 45 -5.72 -14.92 30.33
N THR A 46 -5.69 -16.26 30.39
CA THR A 46 -4.56 -17.05 29.88
C THR A 46 -4.49 -16.97 28.37
N MET A 47 -3.31 -16.64 27.86
CA MET A 47 -2.96 -16.58 26.46
C MET A 47 -2.15 -17.83 26.04
N ALA A 48 -2.10 -18.14 24.75
CA ALA A 48 -1.41 -19.32 24.26
C ALA A 48 0.12 -19.19 24.28
N ALA A 49 0.65 -17.98 24.13
CA ALA A 49 2.10 -17.74 24.10
C ALA A 49 2.76 -17.91 25.47
N GLY A 50 4.02 -18.36 25.45
CA GLY A 50 4.92 -18.35 26.61
C GLY A 50 5.91 -17.17 26.51
N ARG A 51 6.18 -16.51 27.64
CA ARG A 51 7.23 -15.48 27.71
C ARG A 51 8.59 -16.13 27.47
N ASP A 52 9.43 -15.50 26.67
CA ASP A 52 10.81 -15.93 26.36
C ASP A 52 10.92 -17.40 25.90
N ALA A 53 9.86 -17.89 25.22
CA ALA A 53 9.86 -19.23 24.66
C ALA A 53 10.98 -19.39 23.63
N THR A 54 11.64 -20.56 23.63
CA THR A 54 12.67 -20.85 22.62
C THR A 54 12.07 -20.80 21.21
N PRO A 55 12.62 -19.99 20.31
CA PRO A 55 12.14 -19.94 18.93
C PRO A 55 12.20 -21.32 18.26
N ALA A 56 11.20 -21.66 17.46
CA ALA A 56 11.23 -22.84 16.60
C ALA A 56 12.38 -22.72 15.57
N ALA A 57 12.96 -23.86 15.20
CA ALA A 57 13.99 -23.87 14.18
C ALA A 57 13.38 -23.61 12.78
N GLY A 58 14.01 -22.75 11.99
CA GLY A 58 13.59 -22.40 10.64
C GLY A 58 13.70 -20.90 10.34
N GLY A 59 13.35 -20.51 9.12
CA GLY A 59 13.15 -19.11 8.72
C GLY A 59 11.66 -18.89 8.49
N PHE A 60 11.05 -18.06 9.31
CA PHE A 60 9.61 -17.79 9.22
C PHE A 60 9.34 -16.40 8.64
N PRO A 61 8.32 -16.24 7.79
CA PRO A 61 7.90 -14.93 7.28
C PRO A 61 7.57 -13.96 8.42
N LEU A 62 7.92 -12.69 8.21
CA LEU A 62 7.64 -11.61 9.16
C LEU A 62 6.30 -10.95 8.85
N VAL A 63 5.47 -10.77 9.88
CA VAL A 63 4.20 -10.03 9.80
C VAL A 63 4.26 -8.87 10.79
N PHE A 64 4.15 -7.64 10.30
CA PHE A 64 3.89 -6.49 11.15
C PHE A 64 2.40 -6.37 11.43
N LEU A 65 2.03 -6.29 12.70
CA LEU A 65 0.65 -6.10 13.15
C LEU A 65 0.53 -4.70 13.76
N ILE A 66 -0.18 -3.82 13.06
CA ILE A 66 -0.22 -2.39 13.30
C ILE A 66 -1.60 -2.02 13.84
N GLY A 67 -1.63 -1.51 15.08
CA GLY A 67 -2.86 -1.09 15.74
C GLY A 67 -3.47 0.18 15.12
N GLY A 68 -4.74 0.42 15.46
CA GLY A 68 -5.43 1.67 15.12
C GLY A 68 -4.99 2.85 15.97
N LEU A 69 -5.71 3.96 15.85
CA LEU A 69 -5.43 5.19 16.63
C LEU A 69 -5.53 4.89 18.13
N GLY A 70 -4.42 5.11 18.84
CA GLY A 70 -4.33 4.87 20.28
C GLY A 70 -4.37 3.40 20.70
N ALA A 71 -4.32 2.46 19.75
CA ALA A 71 -4.28 1.03 20.01
C ALA A 71 -2.84 0.54 20.15
N ASP A 72 -2.64 -0.46 21.01
CA ASP A 72 -1.38 -1.15 21.20
C ASP A 72 -1.54 -2.65 20.91
N ILE A 73 -0.50 -3.44 21.10
CA ILE A 73 -0.44 -4.88 20.77
C ILE A 73 -1.60 -5.69 21.37
N ASN A 74 -2.04 -5.36 22.58
CA ASN A 74 -3.16 -6.02 23.25
C ASN A 74 -4.47 -5.98 22.45
N THR A 75 -4.62 -5.02 21.54
CA THR A 75 -5.80 -4.88 20.69
C THR A 75 -5.95 -6.04 19.71
N ASN A 76 -4.84 -6.61 19.22
CA ASN A 76 -4.85 -7.67 18.20
C ASN A 76 -4.06 -8.92 18.60
N VAL A 77 -3.84 -9.12 19.90
CA VAL A 77 -3.01 -10.22 20.41
C VAL A 77 -3.52 -11.60 19.99
N VAL A 78 -4.83 -11.81 19.92
CA VAL A 78 -5.40 -13.11 19.52
C VAL A 78 -5.03 -13.44 18.07
N LEU A 79 -5.10 -12.46 17.17
CA LEU A 79 -4.65 -12.65 15.78
C LEU A 79 -3.13 -12.88 15.72
N ALA A 80 -2.36 -12.19 16.57
CA ALA A 80 -0.91 -12.36 16.63
C ALA A 80 -0.53 -13.80 17.01
N GLU A 81 -1.11 -14.34 18.08
CA GLU A 81 -0.87 -15.71 18.52
C GLU A 81 -1.36 -16.75 17.50
N PHE A 82 -2.52 -16.49 16.88
CA PHE A 82 -3.05 -17.34 15.84
C PHE A 82 -2.10 -17.45 14.65
N LEU A 83 -1.59 -16.34 14.13
CA LEU A 83 -0.63 -16.34 13.02
C LEU A 83 0.71 -16.96 13.42
N ALA A 84 1.19 -16.68 14.64
CA ALA A 84 2.43 -17.29 15.16
C ALA A 84 2.31 -18.82 15.23
N SER A 85 1.16 -19.36 15.68
CA SER A 85 0.90 -20.81 15.71
C SER A 85 0.87 -21.45 14.32
N HIS A 86 0.71 -20.64 13.26
CA HIS A 86 0.71 -21.08 11.86
C HIS A 86 2.03 -20.76 11.14
N GLY A 87 3.12 -20.52 11.88
CA GLY A 87 4.46 -20.40 11.31
C GLY A 87 4.76 -19.03 10.71
N TYR A 88 4.34 -17.97 11.40
CA TYR A 88 4.75 -16.60 11.14
C TYR A 88 5.47 -16.02 12.36
N VAL A 89 6.42 -15.13 12.14
CA VAL A 89 6.89 -14.23 13.20
C VAL A 89 6.01 -12.99 13.15
N VAL A 90 5.33 -12.70 14.25
CA VAL A 90 4.46 -11.51 14.33
C VAL A 90 5.12 -10.47 15.22
N ALA A 91 5.33 -9.29 14.67
CA ALA A 91 5.89 -8.14 15.36
C ALA A 91 4.83 -7.03 15.46
N SER A 92 4.68 -6.46 16.65
CA SER A 92 3.90 -5.26 16.85
C SER A 92 4.80 -4.18 17.43
N VAL A 93 4.67 -2.96 16.93
CA VAL A 93 5.44 -1.80 17.35
C VAL A 93 4.50 -0.85 18.06
N SER A 94 4.83 -0.48 19.30
CA SER A 94 4.10 0.58 20.02
C SER A 94 4.41 1.91 19.39
N LEU A 95 3.41 2.50 18.72
CA LEU A 95 3.55 3.74 17.99
C LEU A 95 3.26 4.92 18.91
N ILE A 96 4.12 5.93 18.87
CA ILE A 96 4.01 7.16 19.65
C ILE A 96 3.92 8.37 18.73
N GLY A 97 3.14 9.38 19.17
CA GLY A 97 3.03 10.65 18.46
C GLY A 97 4.34 11.44 18.48
N ARG A 98 4.50 12.37 17.56
CA ARG A 98 5.72 13.17 17.38
C ARG A 98 5.96 14.17 18.51
N SER A 99 4.92 14.69 19.15
CA SER A 99 5.07 15.54 20.33
C SER A 99 5.33 14.68 21.54
N GLY A 100 6.35 14.98 22.35
CA GLY A 100 6.74 14.19 23.52
C GLY A 100 5.64 14.02 24.58
N ASP A 101 4.56 14.80 24.47
CA ASP A 101 3.39 14.72 25.34
C ASP A 101 2.27 13.80 24.77
N GLN A 102 2.39 13.37 23.52
CA GLN A 102 1.41 12.51 22.84
C GLN A 102 1.94 11.07 22.74
N LEU A 103 1.40 10.20 23.58
CA LEU A 103 1.74 8.77 23.57
C LEU A 103 1.02 7.95 22.49
N ALA A 104 0.16 8.58 21.71
CA ALA A 104 -0.50 7.96 20.57
C ALA A 104 -0.36 8.86 19.34
N PRO A 105 -0.08 8.31 18.16
CA PRO A 105 -0.08 9.11 16.94
C PRO A 105 -1.47 9.68 16.66
N SER A 106 -1.52 10.86 16.07
CA SER A 106 -2.75 11.46 15.55
C SER A 106 -2.99 11.00 14.10
N ARG A 107 -4.05 11.53 13.48
CA ARG A 107 -4.31 11.35 12.03
C ARG A 107 -3.49 12.30 11.16
N ALA A 108 -2.65 13.14 11.76
CA ALA A 108 -1.82 14.08 11.00
C ALA A 108 -0.82 13.31 10.11
N PRO A 109 -0.57 13.77 8.87
CA PRO A 109 0.37 13.11 7.95
C PRO A 109 1.76 12.91 8.56
N ALA A 110 2.21 13.86 9.38
CA ALA A 110 3.50 13.80 10.05
C ALA A 110 3.60 12.68 11.12
N ASP A 111 2.51 12.37 11.82
CA ASP A 111 2.46 11.27 12.79
C ASP A 111 2.39 9.92 12.07
N THR A 112 1.65 9.86 10.97
CA THR A 112 1.62 8.70 10.09
C THR A 112 3.01 8.38 9.54
N GLU A 113 3.73 9.40 9.07
CA GLU A 113 5.11 9.27 8.60
C GLU A 113 6.05 8.77 9.70
N ALA A 114 5.98 9.35 10.90
CA ALA A 114 6.79 8.91 12.04
C ALA A 114 6.53 7.43 12.38
N SER A 115 5.25 7.04 12.41
CA SER A 115 4.86 5.65 12.68
C SER A 115 5.41 4.67 11.66
N VAL A 116 5.37 5.01 10.37
CA VAL A 116 5.94 4.15 9.31
C VAL A 116 7.44 4.00 9.49
N ARG A 117 8.16 5.09 9.83
CA ARG A 117 9.61 5.03 10.09
C ARG A 117 9.96 4.19 11.31
N ASP A 118 9.16 4.25 12.36
CA ASP A 118 9.35 3.38 13.53
C ASP A 118 9.24 1.89 13.16
N ILE A 119 8.27 1.55 12.27
CA ILE A 119 8.12 0.19 11.77
C ILE A 119 9.29 -0.20 10.86
N GLU A 120 9.74 0.69 9.97
CA GLU A 120 10.91 0.47 9.12
C GLU A 120 12.18 0.24 9.97
N TYR A 121 12.36 1.01 11.04
CA TYR A 121 13.45 0.81 11.98
C TYR A 121 13.36 -0.56 12.70
N ALA A 122 12.18 -0.90 13.22
CA ALA A 122 11.95 -2.21 13.83
C ALA A 122 12.21 -3.35 12.83
N SER A 123 11.81 -3.20 11.57
CA SER A 123 12.10 -4.13 10.49
C SER A 123 13.61 -4.35 10.32
N SER A 124 14.40 -3.27 10.32
CA SER A 124 15.86 -3.36 10.19
C SER A 124 16.52 -4.15 11.32
N LEU A 125 16.00 -4.01 12.54
CA LEU A 125 16.49 -4.76 13.71
C LEU A 125 16.08 -6.23 13.68
N LEU A 126 14.85 -6.52 13.28
CA LEU A 126 14.33 -7.88 13.22
C LEU A 126 14.97 -8.68 12.09
N CYS A 127 15.26 -8.05 10.97
CA CYS A 127 15.81 -8.74 9.79
C CYS A 127 17.26 -9.24 9.96
N VAL A 128 17.96 -8.80 10.97
CA VAL A 128 19.28 -9.39 11.33
C VAL A 128 19.17 -10.54 12.35
N SER A 129 17.96 -10.81 12.85
CA SER A 129 17.70 -11.85 13.83
C SER A 129 17.57 -13.22 13.16
N LYS A 130 18.14 -14.27 13.82
CA LYS A 130 17.99 -15.64 13.34
C LYS A 130 16.53 -16.09 13.44
N GLY A 131 16.10 -16.86 12.44
CA GLY A 131 14.74 -17.44 12.43
C GLY A 131 13.70 -16.58 11.73
N ILE A 132 14.04 -15.38 11.23
CA ILE A 132 13.15 -14.50 10.50
C ILE A 132 13.56 -14.45 9.02
N ASP A 133 12.61 -14.70 8.12
CA ASP A 133 12.82 -14.54 6.67
C ASP A 133 12.22 -13.20 6.20
N CYS A 134 13.05 -12.17 6.18
CA CYS A 134 12.67 -10.84 5.72
C CYS A 134 12.56 -10.66 4.20
N ARG A 135 12.71 -11.72 3.43
CA ARG A 135 12.34 -11.72 2.00
C ARG A 135 10.83 -11.94 1.82
N GLN A 136 10.15 -12.35 2.89
CA GLN A 136 8.74 -12.64 2.95
C GLN A 136 8.12 -11.84 4.10
N VAL A 137 7.72 -10.61 3.82
CA VAL A 137 7.16 -9.69 4.80
C VAL A 137 5.70 -9.39 4.45
N ALA A 138 4.86 -9.32 5.47
CA ALA A 138 3.50 -8.80 5.37
C ALA A 138 3.26 -7.68 6.39
N ALA A 139 2.29 -6.82 6.08
CA ALA A 139 1.81 -5.80 7.00
C ALA A 139 0.29 -5.93 7.17
N ILE A 140 -0.17 -6.04 8.41
CA ILE A 140 -1.59 -6.06 8.77
C ILE A 140 -1.87 -4.81 9.58
N GLY A 141 -2.81 -3.99 9.12
CA GLY A 141 -3.20 -2.78 9.83
C GLY A 141 -4.69 -2.73 10.13
N HIS A 142 -5.04 -2.39 11.37
CA HIS A 142 -6.43 -2.11 11.76
C HIS A 142 -6.67 -0.61 11.75
N SER A 143 -7.82 -0.15 11.22
CA SER A 143 -8.21 1.26 11.28
C SER A 143 -7.14 2.19 10.67
N LEU A 144 -6.57 3.13 11.43
CA LEU A 144 -5.46 3.98 11.03
C LEU A 144 -4.18 3.17 10.70
N GLY A 145 -3.98 2.04 11.37
CA GLY A 145 -2.87 1.12 11.07
C GLY A 145 -2.88 0.60 9.64
N ALA A 146 -4.05 0.54 9.00
CA ALA A 146 -4.15 0.14 7.60
C ALA A 146 -3.50 1.16 6.64
N VAL A 147 -3.55 2.46 6.96
CA VAL A 147 -2.82 3.50 6.21
C VAL A 147 -1.32 3.26 6.32
N GLN A 148 -0.83 3.01 7.53
CA GLN A 148 0.59 2.74 7.78
C GLN A 148 1.06 1.44 7.09
N ALA A 149 0.21 0.40 7.06
CA ALA A 149 0.51 -0.86 6.36
C ALA A 149 0.63 -0.65 4.84
N VAL A 150 -0.26 0.14 4.23
CA VAL A 150 -0.20 0.50 2.81
C VAL A 150 1.08 1.27 2.49
N LEU A 151 1.43 2.28 3.28
CA LEU A 151 2.65 3.07 3.09
C LEU A 151 3.93 2.23 3.28
N LEU A 152 3.95 1.35 4.28
CA LEU A 152 5.07 0.42 4.48
C LEU A 152 5.25 -0.48 3.25
N GLY A 153 4.15 -1.00 2.69
CA GLY A 153 4.18 -1.82 1.48
C GLY A 153 4.72 -1.08 0.25
N GLN A 154 4.46 0.23 0.14
CA GLN A 154 4.99 1.04 -0.96
C GLN A 154 6.50 1.29 -0.85
N ARG A 155 7.03 1.36 0.38
CA ARG A 155 8.44 1.71 0.65
C ARG A 155 9.34 0.50 0.78
N ASN A 156 8.83 -0.62 1.24
CA ASN A 156 9.63 -1.83 1.46
C ASN A 156 9.28 -2.91 0.42
N GLY A 157 10.15 -3.09 -0.56
CA GLY A 157 9.97 -4.09 -1.62
C GLY A 157 9.91 -5.56 -1.17
N ASN A 158 10.24 -5.85 0.09
CA ASN A 158 10.07 -7.18 0.68
C ASN A 158 8.64 -7.41 1.22
N VAL A 159 7.82 -6.34 1.34
CA VAL A 159 6.41 -6.48 1.70
C VAL A 159 5.63 -6.95 0.47
N THR A 160 5.27 -8.22 0.46
CA THR A 160 4.53 -8.86 -0.64
C THR A 160 3.03 -8.89 -0.41
N ALA A 161 2.58 -8.69 0.83
CA ALA A 161 1.17 -8.73 1.21
C ALA A 161 0.83 -7.65 2.24
N VAL A 162 -0.27 -6.96 2.01
CA VAL A 162 -0.86 -5.98 2.94
C VAL A 162 -2.28 -6.40 3.28
N VAL A 163 -2.65 -6.36 4.55
CA VAL A 163 -4.00 -6.61 5.02
C VAL A 163 -4.53 -5.35 5.73
N ALA A 164 -5.65 -4.85 5.26
CA ALA A 164 -6.39 -3.77 5.90
C ALA A 164 -7.61 -4.34 6.62
N LEU A 165 -7.64 -4.21 7.94
CA LEU A 165 -8.76 -4.57 8.77
C LEU A 165 -9.58 -3.32 9.07
N ASP A 166 -10.69 -3.15 8.36
CA ASP A 166 -11.59 -2.00 8.42
C ASP A 166 -10.86 -0.65 8.38
N GLY A 167 -10.00 -0.47 7.34
CA GLY A 167 -9.08 0.66 7.21
C GLY A 167 -9.78 2.02 7.18
N THR A 168 -9.22 3.00 7.90
CA THR A 168 -9.78 4.36 8.04
C THR A 168 -9.97 5.08 6.71
N TYR A 169 -9.07 4.90 5.75
CA TYR A 169 -9.12 5.53 4.43
C TYR A 169 -10.38 5.19 3.62
N ALA A 170 -11.11 4.17 4.02
CA ALA A 170 -12.33 3.77 3.34
C ALA A 170 -13.60 4.29 4.02
N PHE A 171 -13.52 5.10 5.06
CA PHE A 171 -14.67 5.80 5.61
C PHE A 171 -14.86 7.09 4.82
N LYS A 172 -16.03 7.27 4.23
CA LYS A 172 -16.36 8.45 3.43
C LYS A 172 -15.98 9.76 4.15
N GLY A 173 -15.16 10.57 3.51
CA GLY A 173 -14.58 11.78 4.07
C GLY A 173 -13.29 11.56 4.87
N SER A 174 -12.73 10.35 4.87
CA SER A 174 -11.44 10.03 5.50
C SER A 174 -10.40 9.51 4.51
N GLU A 175 -10.68 9.56 3.22
CA GLU A 175 -9.81 9.09 2.12
C GLU A 175 -8.46 9.80 2.15
N SER A 176 -8.47 11.10 2.52
CA SER A 176 -7.28 11.94 2.66
C SER A 176 -6.28 11.42 3.70
N THR A 177 -6.70 10.59 4.65
CA THR A 177 -5.74 9.96 5.58
C THR A 177 -4.71 9.10 4.86
N LEU A 178 -5.04 8.56 3.70
CA LEU A 178 -4.13 7.82 2.83
C LEU A 178 -3.61 8.69 1.69
N THR A 179 -4.50 9.37 0.96
CA THR A 179 -4.12 10.08 -0.28
C THR A 179 -3.23 11.29 -0.04
N ASP A 180 -3.35 11.93 1.14
CA ASP A 180 -2.52 13.07 1.54
C ASP A 180 -1.32 12.65 2.41
N ALA A 181 -1.16 11.35 2.67
CA ALA A 181 -0.03 10.87 3.46
C ALA A 181 1.30 11.13 2.73
N GLN A 182 2.31 11.53 3.48
CA GLN A 182 3.63 11.84 2.92
C GLN A 182 4.22 10.62 2.20
N GLY A 183 4.55 10.81 0.92
CA GLY A 183 5.14 9.75 0.09
C GLY A 183 4.14 8.70 -0.41
N PHE A 184 2.83 8.93 -0.25
CA PHE A 184 1.84 8.08 -0.91
C PHE A 184 1.92 8.26 -2.42
N ASP A 185 2.12 7.15 -3.12
CA ASP A 185 2.04 7.06 -4.57
C ASP A 185 1.30 5.76 -4.94
N PRO A 186 0.08 5.85 -5.50
CA PRO A 186 -0.70 4.67 -5.84
C PRO A 186 0.02 3.71 -6.80
N THR A 187 0.97 4.22 -7.59
CA THR A 187 1.75 3.41 -8.56
C THR A 187 2.85 2.58 -7.90
N MET A 188 3.18 2.86 -6.66
CA MET A 188 4.17 2.11 -5.88
C MET A 188 3.59 0.90 -5.14
N SER A 189 2.25 0.72 -5.15
CA SER A 189 1.58 -0.42 -4.51
C SER A 189 1.71 -1.68 -5.36
N ARG A 190 2.78 -2.46 -5.15
CA ARG A 190 3.13 -3.66 -5.93
C ARG A 190 2.96 -4.96 -5.16
N TYR A 191 2.18 -4.94 -4.11
CA TYR A 191 1.87 -6.06 -3.22
C TYR A 191 0.44 -6.56 -3.47
N ALA A 192 0.14 -7.75 -2.96
CA ALA A 192 -1.25 -8.18 -2.85
C ALA A 192 -1.92 -7.46 -1.65
N LEU A 193 -3.13 -6.96 -1.84
CA LEU A 193 -3.91 -6.26 -0.81
C LEU A 193 -5.18 -7.03 -0.48
N LEU A 194 -5.33 -7.44 0.77
CA LEU A 194 -6.61 -7.87 1.33
C LEU A 194 -7.25 -6.70 2.08
N ASP A 195 -8.35 -6.21 1.57
CA ASP A 195 -9.19 -5.23 2.24
C ASP A 195 -10.40 -5.95 2.86
N LEU A 196 -10.34 -6.19 4.16
CA LEU A 196 -11.33 -6.90 4.93
C LEU A 196 -12.04 -5.93 5.87
N ARG A 197 -13.35 -5.72 5.66
CA ARG A 197 -14.09 -4.66 6.35
C ARG A 197 -15.53 -5.02 6.67
N ARG A 198 -16.15 -4.21 7.52
CA ARG A 198 -17.57 -4.28 7.80
C ARG A 198 -18.42 -4.02 6.54
N GLN A 199 -19.60 -4.59 6.50
CA GLN A 199 -20.61 -4.28 5.48
C GLN A 199 -21.05 -2.82 5.58
N GLN A 200 -21.39 -2.22 4.44
CA GLN A 200 -22.05 -0.92 4.35
C GLN A 200 -23.31 -0.88 5.23
N GLY A 201 -23.50 0.22 5.94
CA GLY A 201 -24.68 0.44 6.81
C GLY A 201 -24.56 -0.13 8.23
N MET A 202 -23.48 -0.84 8.57
CA MET A 202 -23.27 -1.36 9.93
C MET A 202 -22.86 -0.29 10.96
N GLN A 203 -22.40 0.86 10.51
CA GLN A 203 -22.11 2.05 11.32
C GLN A 203 -22.53 3.32 10.56
N SER A 204 -22.50 4.47 11.23
CA SER A 204 -22.94 5.77 10.69
C SER A 204 -22.12 6.26 9.50
N ALA A 205 -20.87 5.83 9.35
CA ALA A 205 -20.03 6.23 8.23
C ALA A 205 -20.27 5.34 7.01
N ASP A 206 -20.62 5.94 5.89
CA ASP A 206 -20.59 5.29 4.58
C ASP A 206 -19.19 4.86 4.22
N LEU A 207 -19.07 3.88 3.31
CA LEU A 207 -17.80 3.41 2.80
C LEU A 207 -17.54 4.02 1.42
N ASP A 208 -16.27 4.41 1.19
CA ASP A 208 -15.74 4.84 -0.09
C ASP A 208 -14.49 3.99 -0.41
N PHE A 209 -14.46 3.43 -1.60
CA PHE A 209 -13.39 2.53 -2.04
C PHE A 209 -12.38 3.21 -2.98
N SER A 210 -12.58 4.50 -3.28
CA SER A 210 -11.81 5.23 -4.30
C SER A 210 -10.30 5.17 -4.06
N ALA A 211 -9.85 5.29 -2.79
CA ALA A 211 -8.44 5.21 -2.43
C ALA A 211 -7.81 3.84 -2.78
N ILE A 212 -8.58 2.75 -2.59
CA ILE A 212 -8.11 1.40 -2.91
C ILE A 212 -8.29 1.07 -4.40
N ASP A 213 -9.38 1.51 -5.00
CA ASP A 213 -9.62 1.34 -6.44
C ASP A 213 -8.55 2.09 -7.26
N GLY A 214 -7.96 3.14 -6.67
CA GLY A 214 -6.84 3.90 -7.22
C GLY A 214 -5.47 3.20 -7.23
N LEU A 215 -5.32 1.96 -6.70
CA LEU A 215 -4.05 1.22 -6.63
C LEU A 215 -3.89 0.27 -7.83
N PRO A 216 -3.37 0.72 -8.99
CA PRO A 216 -3.46 -0.04 -10.24
C PRO A 216 -2.61 -1.31 -10.26
N TYR A 217 -1.52 -1.33 -9.49
CA TYR A 217 -0.53 -2.43 -9.51
C TYR A 217 -0.63 -3.35 -8.29
N ALA A 218 -1.59 -3.14 -7.39
CA ALA A 218 -1.92 -4.06 -6.33
C ALA A 218 -2.93 -5.11 -6.81
N ASP A 219 -2.69 -6.38 -6.53
CA ASP A 219 -3.71 -7.44 -6.65
C ASP A 219 -4.64 -7.32 -5.43
N ARG A 220 -5.90 -6.97 -5.64
CA ARG A 220 -6.82 -6.53 -4.58
C ARG A 220 -7.91 -7.55 -4.33
N TYR A 221 -7.97 -8.01 -3.08
CA TYR A 221 -9.01 -8.88 -2.55
C TYR A 221 -9.86 -8.05 -1.58
N MET A 222 -11.10 -7.80 -1.92
CA MET A 222 -12.01 -6.96 -1.14
C MET A 222 -13.13 -7.81 -0.59
N VAL A 223 -13.23 -7.90 0.74
CA VAL A 223 -14.19 -8.74 1.45
C VAL A 223 -14.96 -7.91 2.47
N GLN A 224 -16.29 -7.90 2.35
CA GLN A 224 -17.17 -7.25 3.32
C GLN A 224 -17.82 -8.28 4.22
N MET A 225 -17.70 -8.08 5.54
CA MET A 225 -18.24 -8.96 6.59
C MET A 225 -19.59 -8.44 7.10
N LYS A 226 -20.58 -9.34 7.18
CA LYS A 226 -21.88 -9.04 7.77
C LYS A 226 -21.80 -8.96 9.28
N ASN A 227 -22.63 -8.13 9.86
CA ASN A 227 -22.87 -8.06 11.31
C ASN A 227 -21.60 -7.89 12.13
N MET A 228 -20.63 -7.16 11.60
CA MET A 228 -19.41 -6.74 12.30
C MET A 228 -19.33 -5.23 12.36
N HIS A 229 -18.84 -4.72 13.48
CA HIS A 229 -18.50 -3.32 13.68
C HIS A 229 -17.00 -3.11 13.64
N HIS A 230 -16.56 -1.88 13.63
CA HIS A 230 -15.14 -1.52 13.53
C HIS A 230 -14.25 -2.22 14.59
N SER A 231 -14.71 -2.28 15.83
CA SER A 231 -14.00 -2.94 16.93
C SER A 231 -13.96 -4.47 16.84
N ASP A 232 -14.85 -5.08 16.04
CA ASP A 232 -14.92 -6.53 15.92
C ASP A 232 -13.81 -7.11 15.03
N PHE A 233 -13.05 -6.25 14.34
CA PHE A 233 -11.81 -6.62 13.65
C PHE A 233 -10.59 -6.64 14.58
N THR A 234 -10.81 -6.59 15.89
CA THR A 234 -9.79 -6.69 16.92
C THR A 234 -10.10 -7.86 17.87
N SER A 235 -9.15 -8.18 18.74
CA SER A 235 -9.33 -9.20 19.78
C SER A 235 -10.54 -8.96 20.69
N PHE A 236 -11.11 -7.75 20.68
CA PHE A 236 -12.31 -7.41 21.44
C PHE A 236 -13.51 -8.27 21.05
N ALA A 237 -13.63 -8.71 19.80
CA ALA A 237 -14.69 -9.64 19.38
C ALA A 237 -14.68 -10.94 20.19
N MET A 238 -13.49 -11.43 20.53
CA MET A 238 -13.31 -12.64 21.37
C MET A 238 -13.45 -12.33 22.85
N THR A 239 -12.72 -11.35 23.33
CA THR A 239 -12.68 -11.00 24.76
C THR A 239 -13.99 -10.40 25.25
N GLY A 240 -14.66 -9.60 24.41
CA GLY A 240 -15.94 -8.97 24.77
C GLY A 240 -17.07 -9.96 25.00
N GLU A 241 -17.09 -11.11 24.29
CA GLU A 241 -18.04 -12.19 24.56
C GLU A 241 -17.70 -12.89 25.88
N ALA A 242 -16.44 -13.29 26.04
CA ALA A 242 -15.97 -13.98 27.26
C ALA A 242 -16.20 -13.14 28.53
N MET A 243 -16.13 -11.82 28.40
CA MET A 243 -16.33 -10.87 29.50
C MET A 243 -17.77 -10.43 29.72
N HIS A 244 -18.70 -10.92 28.92
CA HIS A 244 -20.12 -10.51 28.96
C HIS A 244 -20.33 -8.97 28.93
N VAL A 245 -19.46 -8.25 28.23
CA VAL A 245 -19.53 -6.77 28.16
C VAL A 245 -20.91 -6.33 27.63
N PRO A 246 -21.59 -5.36 28.27
CA PRO A 246 -22.90 -4.91 27.83
C PRO A 246 -22.92 -4.45 26.38
N ILE A 247 -24.00 -4.77 25.65
CA ILE A 247 -24.20 -4.35 24.26
C ILE A 247 -24.56 -2.87 24.25
N LYS A 248 -23.84 -2.06 23.48
CA LYS A 248 -24.17 -0.64 23.32
C LYS A 248 -25.46 -0.47 22.50
N PRO A 249 -26.34 0.48 22.86
CA PRO A 249 -27.60 0.70 22.14
C PRO A 249 -27.44 0.96 20.64
N VAL A 250 -26.31 1.50 20.20
CA VAL A 250 -25.99 1.75 18.78
C VAL A 250 -26.03 0.47 17.92
N TYR A 251 -25.91 -0.69 18.54
CA TYR A 251 -25.94 -1.98 17.85
C TYR A 251 -27.33 -2.60 17.76
N ASN A 252 -28.31 -2.03 18.46
CA ASN A 252 -29.68 -2.54 18.45
C ASN A 252 -30.27 -2.45 17.02
N GLY A 253 -30.91 -3.52 16.58
CA GLY A 253 -31.57 -3.57 15.28
C GLY A 253 -30.66 -3.80 14.07
N THR A 254 -29.35 -3.93 14.26
CA THR A 254 -28.39 -4.18 13.16
C THR A 254 -28.18 -5.66 12.83
N GLY A 255 -28.80 -6.57 13.58
CA GLY A 255 -28.54 -8.02 13.50
C GLY A 255 -27.20 -8.43 14.13
N TRP A 256 -26.51 -7.51 14.79
CA TRP A 256 -25.27 -7.76 15.49
C TRP A 256 -25.54 -8.37 16.89
N ASP A 257 -24.80 -9.39 17.23
CA ASP A 257 -24.63 -9.89 18.58
C ASP A 257 -23.17 -10.36 18.78
N ARG A 258 -22.78 -10.59 20.04
CA ARG A 258 -21.38 -10.95 20.36
C ARG A 258 -20.97 -12.28 19.77
N SER A 259 -21.86 -13.25 19.76
CA SER A 259 -21.58 -14.57 19.17
C SER A 259 -21.35 -14.46 17.67
N THR A 260 -22.13 -13.63 16.98
CA THR A 260 -21.96 -13.35 15.56
C THR A 260 -20.65 -12.58 15.29
N ALA A 261 -20.33 -11.59 16.13
CA ALA A 261 -19.07 -10.84 16.04
C ALA A 261 -17.84 -11.76 16.26
N ARG A 262 -17.91 -12.65 17.25
CA ARG A 262 -16.86 -13.65 17.49
C ARG A 262 -16.65 -14.57 16.28
N ARG A 263 -17.73 -15.17 15.76
CA ARG A 263 -17.64 -16.02 14.56
C ARG A 263 -17.11 -15.25 13.35
N GLY A 264 -17.51 -13.97 13.20
CA GLY A 264 -17.00 -13.08 12.18
C GLY A 264 -15.49 -12.85 12.31
N TYR A 265 -15.02 -12.63 13.53
CA TYR A 265 -13.59 -12.46 13.79
C TYR A 265 -12.79 -13.75 13.52
N GLU A 266 -13.31 -14.91 13.94
CA GLU A 266 -12.71 -16.21 13.63
C GLU A 266 -12.61 -16.44 12.11
N LEU A 267 -13.66 -16.11 11.37
CA LEU A 267 -13.67 -16.17 9.91
C LEU A 267 -12.66 -15.17 9.32
N ALA A 268 -12.63 -13.93 9.81
CA ALA A 268 -11.68 -12.91 9.38
C ALA A 268 -10.23 -13.36 9.59
N ALA A 269 -9.89 -13.94 10.75
CA ALA A 269 -8.57 -14.48 11.03
C ALA A 269 -8.19 -15.60 10.06
N ASN A 270 -9.12 -16.50 9.73
CA ASN A 270 -8.90 -17.57 8.75
C ASN A 270 -8.75 -17.04 7.32
N ILE A 271 -9.49 -16.00 6.93
CA ILE A 271 -9.34 -15.31 5.63
C ILE A 271 -7.94 -14.68 5.55
N VAL A 272 -7.51 -13.98 6.61
CA VAL A 272 -6.16 -13.41 6.69
C VAL A 272 -5.09 -14.48 6.56
N LEU A 273 -5.20 -15.59 7.30
CA LEU A 273 -4.24 -16.69 7.21
C LEU A 273 -4.19 -17.28 5.80
N ALA A 274 -5.35 -17.57 5.19
CA ALA A 274 -5.40 -18.12 3.84
C ALA A 274 -4.77 -17.18 2.80
N PHE A 275 -5.01 -15.88 2.94
CA PHE A 275 -4.40 -14.85 2.10
C PHE A 275 -2.88 -14.79 2.29
N LEU A 276 -2.38 -14.78 3.52
CA LEU A 276 -0.95 -14.78 3.80
C LEU A 276 -0.27 -16.07 3.33
N ASP A 277 -0.90 -17.22 3.50
CA ASP A 277 -0.38 -18.49 2.99
C ASP A 277 -0.27 -18.48 1.46
N ALA A 278 -1.23 -17.86 0.75
CA ALA A 278 -1.19 -17.71 -0.70
C ALA A 278 -0.11 -16.71 -1.15
N GLU A 279 -0.10 -15.51 -0.59
CA GLU A 279 0.67 -14.37 -1.13
C GLU A 279 2.08 -14.25 -0.54
N VAL A 280 2.29 -14.72 0.68
CA VAL A 280 3.59 -14.65 1.36
C VAL A 280 4.32 -15.96 1.25
N LYS A 281 3.71 -17.07 1.75
CA LYS A 281 4.33 -18.40 1.68
C LYS A 281 4.23 -19.07 0.30
N ARG A 282 3.36 -18.56 -0.56
CA ARG A 282 3.08 -19.11 -1.90
C ARG A 282 2.61 -20.57 -1.86
N HIS A 283 1.84 -20.93 -0.85
CA HIS A 283 1.25 -22.24 -0.73
C HIS A 283 0.04 -22.35 -1.68
N PRO A 284 0.00 -23.34 -2.58
CA PRO A 284 -1.08 -23.48 -3.59
C PRO A 284 -2.48 -23.59 -2.99
N GLU A 285 -2.57 -24.15 -1.77
CA GLU A 285 -3.84 -24.33 -1.06
C GLU A 285 -4.40 -23.02 -0.48
N GLY A 286 -3.54 -22.00 -0.28
CA GLY A 286 -3.94 -20.71 0.28
C GLY A 286 -5.02 -20.04 -0.56
N GLU A 287 -4.84 -19.97 -1.87
CA GLU A 287 -5.80 -19.34 -2.79
C GLU A 287 -7.15 -20.08 -2.81
N SER A 288 -7.14 -21.42 -2.83
CA SER A 288 -8.38 -22.22 -2.81
C SER A 288 -9.14 -22.09 -1.48
N ARG A 289 -8.41 -22.02 -0.35
CA ARG A 289 -8.98 -21.75 0.98
C ARG A 289 -9.59 -20.35 1.04
N LEU A 290 -8.87 -19.34 0.56
CA LEU A 290 -9.37 -17.95 0.50
C LEU A 290 -10.66 -17.87 -0.30
N ALA A 291 -10.69 -18.48 -1.49
CA ALA A 291 -11.87 -18.51 -2.34
C ALA A 291 -13.07 -19.25 -1.69
N THR A 292 -12.82 -20.25 -0.86
CA THR A 292 -13.85 -20.96 -0.11
C THR A 292 -14.38 -20.11 1.04
N LEU A 293 -13.51 -19.54 1.84
CA LEU A 293 -13.87 -18.68 2.99
C LEU A 293 -14.61 -17.40 2.55
N ALA A 294 -14.26 -16.85 1.40
CA ALA A 294 -14.93 -15.68 0.83
C ALA A 294 -16.38 -15.95 0.37
N ARG A 295 -16.85 -17.19 0.43
CA ARG A 295 -18.25 -17.59 0.16
C ARG A 295 -19.03 -17.93 1.42
N ASP A 296 -18.43 -17.76 2.60
CA ASP A 296 -19.11 -18.00 3.87
C ASP A 296 -20.37 -17.15 4.02
N ALA A 297 -21.35 -17.66 4.77
CA ALA A 297 -22.61 -16.98 5.00
C ALA A 297 -22.47 -15.62 5.70
N GLN A 298 -21.38 -15.40 6.45
CA GLN A 298 -21.04 -14.12 7.09
C GLN A 298 -20.37 -13.12 6.15
N VAL A 299 -19.99 -13.52 4.94
CA VAL A 299 -19.49 -12.60 3.91
C VAL A 299 -20.67 -11.96 3.19
N ALA A 300 -20.73 -10.64 3.15
CA ALA A 300 -21.74 -9.88 2.42
C ALA A 300 -21.41 -9.80 0.93
N SER A 301 -20.15 -9.53 0.62
CA SER A 301 -19.64 -9.50 -0.74
C SER A 301 -18.13 -9.78 -0.75
N SER A 302 -17.66 -10.36 -1.84
CA SER A 302 -16.25 -10.51 -2.11
C SER A 302 -15.97 -10.24 -3.58
N ARG A 303 -14.87 -9.54 -3.86
CA ARG A 303 -14.38 -9.33 -5.23
C ARG A 303 -12.85 -9.40 -5.25
N ARG A 304 -12.31 -9.88 -6.35
CA ARG A 304 -10.88 -9.80 -6.66
C ARG A 304 -10.69 -8.92 -7.88
N GLU A 305 -9.78 -7.97 -7.79
CA GLU A 305 -9.35 -7.14 -8.89
C GLU A 305 -7.84 -7.38 -9.11
N PRO A 306 -7.48 -8.07 -10.19
CA PRO A 306 -6.08 -8.37 -10.47
C PRO A 306 -5.32 -7.08 -10.75
N SER A 307 -4.03 -7.05 -10.37
CA SER A 307 -3.12 -5.97 -10.70
C SER A 307 -2.99 -5.80 -12.21
N LEU A 308 -2.84 -4.54 -12.65
CA LEU A 308 -2.38 -4.28 -14.00
C LEU A 308 -0.89 -4.68 -14.14
N PRO A 309 -0.44 -5.09 -15.33
CA PRO A 309 0.98 -5.29 -15.58
C PRO A 309 1.71 -3.95 -15.40
N PHE A 310 2.93 -4.00 -14.88
CA PHE A 310 3.71 -2.79 -14.66
C PHE A 310 4.10 -2.13 -15.98
N PRO A 311 4.11 -0.78 -16.07
CA PRO A 311 4.53 -0.10 -17.27
C PRO A 311 5.98 -0.44 -17.61
N PRO A 312 6.28 -0.76 -18.88
CA PRO A 312 7.64 -0.99 -19.31
C PRO A 312 8.51 0.25 -19.13
N GLY A 313 9.77 0.04 -18.73
CA GLY A 313 10.76 1.12 -18.69
C GLY A 313 11.42 1.39 -20.05
N PRO A 314 12.24 2.47 -20.15
CA PRO A 314 13.00 2.75 -21.38
C PRO A 314 13.88 1.58 -21.83
N ALA A 315 14.51 0.85 -20.90
CA ALA A 315 15.35 -0.31 -21.21
C ALA A 315 14.58 -1.45 -21.87
N ASP A 316 13.33 -1.70 -21.43
CA ASP A 316 12.48 -2.73 -22.04
C ASP A 316 12.15 -2.37 -23.48
N VAL A 317 11.80 -1.08 -23.73
CA VAL A 317 11.49 -0.56 -25.07
C VAL A 317 12.71 -0.65 -25.97
N VAL A 318 13.89 -0.30 -25.47
CA VAL A 318 15.15 -0.46 -26.23
C VAL A 318 15.38 -1.91 -26.63
N ALA A 319 15.27 -2.86 -25.68
CA ALA A 319 15.44 -4.28 -25.96
C ALA A 319 14.45 -4.81 -27.00
N TRP A 320 13.18 -4.35 -26.98
CA TRP A 320 12.19 -4.74 -27.99
C TRP A 320 12.46 -4.11 -29.34
N ALA A 321 12.91 -2.86 -29.40
CA ALA A 321 13.28 -2.18 -30.63
C ALA A 321 14.48 -2.88 -31.30
N GLU A 322 15.51 -3.25 -30.53
CA GLU A 322 16.66 -4.04 -31.00
C GLU A 322 16.25 -5.41 -31.55
N ALA A 323 15.25 -6.03 -30.95
CA ALA A 323 14.71 -7.31 -31.40
C ALA A 323 13.72 -7.18 -32.57
N GLY A 324 13.47 -5.98 -33.09
CA GLY A 324 12.49 -5.71 -34.15
C GLY A 324 11.01 -5.89 -33.75
N LYS A 325 10.71 -5.86 -32.44
CA LYS A 325 9.38 -6.12 -31.88
C LYS A 325 8.64 -4.82 -31.49
N THR A 326 8.59 -3.85 -32.41
CA THR A 326 8.04 -2.51 -32.13
C THR A 326 6.52 -2.45 -32.10
N ASP A 327 5.82 -3.29 -32.88
CA ASP A 327 4.36 -3.25 -33.02
C ASP A 327 3.58 -3.54 -31.71
N GLY A 328 4.22 -4.27 -30.79
CA GLY A 328 3.62 -4.61 -29.50
C GLY A 328 3.83 -3.60 -28.38
N ILE A 329 4.60 -2.51 -28.59
CA ILE A 329 5.00 -1.58 -27.52
C ILE A 329 3.79 -0.79 -27.02
N LYS A 330 3.08 -0.07 -27.86
CA LYS A 330 1.91 0.74 -27.49
C LYS A 330 0.82 -0.06 -26.77
N PRO A 331 0.38 -1.23 -27.29
CA PRO A 331 -0.58 -2.09 -26.59
C PRO A 331 -0.15 -2.54 -25.20
N ARG A 332 1.16 -2.65 -24.92
CA ARG A 332 1.65 -2.98 -23.56
C ARG A 332 1.44 -1.82 -22.61
N PHE A 333 1.74 -0.59 -23.02
CA PHE A 333 1.47 0.60 -22.22
C PHE A 333 -0.02 0.82 -22.00
N GLU A 334 -0.86 0.66 -23.02
CA GLU A 334 -2.32 0.77 -22.89
C GLU A 334 -2.86 -0.20 -21.82
N ARG A 335 -2.37 -1.45 -21.80
CA ARG A 335 -2.74 -2.42 -20.75
C ARG A 335 -2.24 -2.02 -19.37
N SER A 336 -1.01 -1.53 -19.27
CA SER A 336 -0.41 -1.12 -18.00
C SER A 336 -1.05 0.14 -17.42
N CYS A 337 -1.51 1.04 -18.28
CA CYS A 337 -2.19 2.26 -17.86
C CYS A 337 -3.65 2.02 -17.49
N GLY A 338 -4.30 1.03 -18.11
CA GLY A 338 -5.72 0.80 -17.90
C GLY A 338 -6.56 2.01 -18.29
N LYS A 339 -7.26 2.61 -17.34
CA LYS A 339 -8.09 3.81 -17.56
C LYS A 339 -7.35 5.14 -17.34
N ARG A 340 -6.10 5.11 -16.87
CA ARG A 340 -5.33 6.33 -16.62
C ARG A 340 -4.83 6.94 -17.92
N PRO A 341 -4.63 8.27 -17.98
CA PRO A 341 -3.97 8.90 -19.11
C PRO A 341 -2.58 8.31 -19.37
N LEU A 342 -2.21 8.12 -20.62
CA LEU A 342 -0.90 7.58 -20.99
C LEU A 342 0.26 8.43 -20.47
N SER A 343 0.05 9.76 -20.38
CA SER A 343 1.01 10.71 -19.83
C SER A 343 1.33 10.52 -18.34
N GLU A 344 0.48 9.82 -17.60
CA GLU A 344 0.75 9.46 -16.20
C GLU A 344 1.51 8.13 -16.07
N CYS A 345 1.58 7.35 -17.14
CA CYS A 345 2.22 6.03 -17.14
C CYS A 345 3.58 6.03 -17.83
N ILE A 346 3.84 7.01 -18.67
CA ILE A 346 5.09 7.13 -19.43
C ILE A 346 5.78 8.40 -18.95
N ASP A 347 6.87 8.21 -18.25
CA ASP A 347 7.72 9.31 -17.79
C ASP A 347 8.45 9.94 -18.97
N GLN A 348 7.96 11.13 -19.41
CA GLN A 348 8.51 11.86 -20.54
C GLN A 348 10.02 12.07 -20.39
N ASP A 349 10.49 12.47 -19.20
CA ASP A 349 11.89 12.83 -18.97
C ASP A 349 12.79 11.60 -18.99
N ALA A 350 12.36 10.51 -18.37
CA ALA A 350 13.12 9.26 -18.40
C ALA A 350 13.28 8.72 -19.82
N PHE A 351 12.20 8.73 -20.62
CA PHE A 351 12.27 8.26 -22.00
C PHE A 351 13.04 9.22 -22.91
N ASN A 352 12.88 10.52 -22.77
CA ASN A 352 13.66 11.51 -23.52
C ASN A 352 15.15 11.40 -23.22
N ASN A 353 15.54 11.33 -21.95
CA ASN A 353 16.94 11.21 -21.54
C ASN A 353 17.61 9.95 -22.13
N ASN A 354 16.91 8.83 -22.16
CA ASN A 354 17.38 7.59 -22.78
C ASN A 354 17.44 7.73 -24.30
N GLY A 355 16.47 8.39 -24.94
CA GLY A 355 16.50 8.69 -26.37
C GLY A 355 17.73 9.52 -26.76
N TYR A 356 18.03 10.58 -26.02
CA TYR A 356 19.24 11.38 -26.26
C TYR A 356 20.56 10.62 -25.96
N ALA A 357 20.55 9.69 -25.00
CA ALA A 357 21.70 8.81 -24.79
C ALA A 357 21.96 7.95 -26.03
N LEU A 358 20.92 7.36 -26.59
CA LEU A 358 21.00 6.57 -27.84
C LEU A 358 21.45 7.40 -29.04
N LEU A 359 21.05 8.66 -29.16
CA LEU A 359 21.58 9.55 -30.21
C LEU A 359 23.10 9.77 -30.09
N ARG A 360 23.59 9.95 -28.86
CA ARG A 360 25.05 10.07 -28.61
C ARG A 360 25.81 8.77 -28.98
N GLU A 361 25.16 7.62 -28.83
CA GLU A 361 25.67 6.31 -29.24
C GLU A 361 25.49 6.03 -30.76
N LYS A 362 24.94 6.98 -31.52
CA LYS A 362 24.65 6.85 -32.98
C LYS A 362 23.60 5.76 -33.30
N ARG A 363 22.70 5.52 -32.38
CA ARG A 363 21.60 4.54 -32.49
C ARG A 363 20.26 5.24 -32.73
N ALA A 364 20.22 6.11 -33.77
CA ALA A 364 19.13 7.02 -34.01
C ALA A 364 17.77 6.33 -34.28
N ASP A 365 17.75 5.18 -34.98
CA ASP A 365 16.51 4.47 -35.24
C ASP A 365 15.84 3.96 -33.97
N ILE A 366 16.61 3.54 -32.97
CA ILE A 366 16.09 3.09 -31.65
C ILE A 366 15.65 4.31 -30.84
N ALA A 367 16.40 5.41 -30.86
CA ALA A 367 16.02 6.65 -30.22
C ALA A 367 14.67 7.17 -30.72
N VAL A 368 14.41 7.08 -32.03
CA VAL A 368 13.13 7.45 -32.65
C VAL A 368 11.97 6.67 -32.03
N VAL A 369 12.13 5.37 -31.75
CA VAL A 369 11.07 4.57 -31.13
C VAL A 369 10.69 5.12 -29.74
N LEU A 370 11.68 5.53 -28.94
CA LEU A 370 11.43 6.14 -27.63
C LEU A 370 10.72 7.50 -27.78
N PHE A 371 11.20 8.36 -28.68
CA PHE A 371 10.61 9.67 -28.89
C PHE A 371 9.20 9.60 -29.51
N GLU A 372 8.93 8.66 -30.42
CA GLU A 372 7.57 8.41 -30.95
C GLU A 372 6.62 7.96 -29.83
N LEU A 373 7.09 7.16 -28.87
CA LEU A 373 6.32 6.73 -27.72
C LEU A 373 5.96 7.91 -26.81
N VAL A 374 6.95 8.80 -26.53
CA VAL A 374 6.73 10.02 -25.74
C VAL A 374 5.76 10.96 -26.46
N ALA A 375 5.94 11.22 -27.74
CA ALA A 375 5.05 12.08 -28.52
C ALA A 375 3.61 11.54 -28.60
N TRP A 376 3.46 10.22 -28.63
CA TRP A 376 2.15 9.57 -28.59
C TRP A 376 1.48 9.70 -27.21
N SER A 377 2.21 9.54 -26.13
CA SER A 377 1.67 9.62 -24.76
C SER A 377 1.44 11.05 -24.28
N HIS A 378 2.21 12.01 -24.82
CA HIS A 378 2.14 13.44 -24.47
C HIS A 378 1.82 14.31 -25.69
N PRO A 379 0.63 14.15 -26.30
CA PRO A 379 0.31 14.78 -27.60
C PRO A 379 0.26 16.32 -27.57
N ARG A 380 0.21 16.92 -26.37
CA ARG A 380 0.22 18.38 -26.18
C ARG A 380 1.59 18.93 -25.76
N SER A 381 2.60 18.11 -25.55
CA SER A 381 3.95 18.54 -25.16
C SER A 381 4.73 18.99 -26.40
N ALA A 382 5.11 20.25 -26.43
CA ALA A 382 6.00 20.78 -27.44
C ALA A 382 7.41 20.16 -27.34
N ASN A 383 7.89 19.91 -26.11
CA ASN A 383 9.17 19.26 -25.86
C ASN A 383 9.20 17.82 -26.40
N ALA A 384 8.10 17.06 -26.27
CA ALA A 384 8.02 15.70 -26.83
C ALA A 384 8.15 15.71 -28.36
N GLN A 385 7.54 16.68 -29.04
CA GLN A 385 7.65 16.83 -30.49
C GLN A 385 9.03 17.34 -30.93
N ASP A 386 9.70 18.14 -30.09
CA ASP A 386 11.06 18.64 -30.33
C ASP A 386 12.08 17.50 -30.28
N SER A 387 12.02 16.67 -29.24
CA SER A 387 12.85 15.48 -29.11
C SER A 387 12.65 14.50 -30.26
N LEU A 388 11.39 14.33 -30.70
CA LEU A 388 11.06 13.49 -31.86
C LEU A 388 11.66 14.04 -33.15
N ALA A 389 11.61 15.38 -33.36
CA ALA A 389 12.22 16.04 -34.50
C ALA A 389 13.74 15.85 -34.56
N ASP A 390 14.43 15.92 -33.39
CA ASP A 390 15.86 15.62 -33.28
C ASP A 390 16.18 14.17 -33.63
N GLY A 391 15.35 13.24 -33.13
CA GLY A 391 15.47 11.81 -33.44
C GLY A 391 15.33 11.55 -34.95
N TYR A 392 14.30 12.09 -35.58
CA TYR A 392 14.11 11.93 -37.03
C TYR A 392 15.25 12.55 -37.86
N LEU A 393 15.73 13.71 -37.46
CA LEU A 393 16.85 14.35 -38.17
C LEU A 393 18.13 13.48 -38.05
N ALA A 394 18.44 12.96 -36.85
CA ALA A 394 19.57 12.08 -36.62
C ALA A 394 19.47 10.75 -37.37
N ALA A 395 18.26 10.25 -37.58
CA ALA A 395 17.98 9.05 -38.39
C ALA A 395 17.91 9.34 -39.91
N GLY A 396 18.18 10.57 -40.35
CA GLY A 396 18.12 10.97 -41.76
C GLY A 396 16.71 11.10 -42.33
N ARG A 397 15.66 11.08 -41.47
CA ARG A 397 14.23 11.16 -41.87
C ARG A 397 13.78 12.62 -41.93
N LYS A 398 14.28 13.33 -42.97
CA LYS A 398 14.21 14.79 -43.09
C LYS A 398 12.77 15.32 -43.11
N GLU A 399 11.88 14.70 -43.85
CA GLU A 399 10.48 15.11 -43.97
C GLU A 399 9.72 15.00 -42.68
N GLN A 400 9.98 13.89 -41.92
CA GLN A 400 9.37 13.64 -40.60
C GLN A 400 9.90 14.66 -39.58
N ALA A 401 11.19 15.03 -39.64
CA ALA A 401 11.79 16.04 -38.76
C ALA A 401 11.15 17.45 -39.01
N ILE A 402 10.88 17.80 -40.24
CA ILE A 402 10.18 19.05 -40.59
C ILE A 402 8.73 19.03 -40.03
N GLU A 403 8.02 17.93 -40.21
CA GLU A 403 6.65 17.82 -39.73
C GLU A 403 6.56 17.90 -38.20
N ALA A 404 7.44 17.20 -37.48
CA ALA A 404 7.55 17.29 -36.03
C ALA A 404 7.91 18.72 -35.59
N SER A 405 8.85 19.40 -36.27
CA SER A 405 9.19 20.79 -36.00
C SER A 405 8.01 21.76 -36.20
N LYS A 406 7.17 21.56 -37.23
CA LYS A 406 5.93 22.35 -37.40
C LYS A 406 4.96 22.13 -36.24
N ARG A 407 4.86 20.90 -35.73
CA ARG A 407 4.04 20.59 -34.55
C ARG A 407 4.56 21.29 -33.30
N VAL A 408 5.89 21.36 -33.10
CA VAL A 408 6.48 22.17 -32.01
C VAL A 408 5.95 23.59 -32.06
N LEU A 409 6.04 24.26 -33.23
CA LEU A 409 5.59 25.64 -33.37
C LEU A 409 4.09 25.81 -33.14
N ALA A 410 3.28 24.80 -33.46
CA ALA A 410 1.84 24.82 -33.22
C ALA A 410 1.48 24.61 -31.74
N LEU A 411 2.25 23.79 -31.01
CA LEU A 411 1.95 23.43 -29.64
C LEU A 411 2.48 24.45 -28.63
N VAL A 412 3.64 25.05 -28.89
CA VAL A 412 4.31 25.99 -27.96
C VAL A 412 3.37 27.06 -27.35
N PRO A 413 2.45 27.70 -28.08
CA PRO A 413 1.58 28.74 -27.51
C PRO A 413 0.62 28.19 -26.42
N GLY A 414 0.24 26.93 -26.49
CA GLY A 414 -0.71 26.26 -25.57
C GLY A 414 -0.06 25.33 -24.55
N ASP A 415 1.26 25.12 -24.62
CA ASP A 415 1.97 24.25 -23.69
C ASP A 415 2.28 25.00 -22.39
N THR A 416 1.53 24.68 -21.34
CA THR A 416 1.67 25.28 -20.01
C THR A 416 2.76 24.62 -19.16
N THR A 417 3.39 23.55 -19.66
CA THR A 417 4.43 22.80 -18.91
C THR A 417 5.83 23.39 -19.11
N VAL A 418 6.00 24.29 -20.09
CA VAL A 418 7.29 24.94 -20.41
C VAL A 418 7.29 26.41 -20.02
N ASP A 419 8.40 26.86 -19.46
CA ASP A 419 8.64 28.26 -19.14
C ASP A 419 8.98 29.11 -20.41
N ASP A 420 9.03 30.43 -20.28
CA ASP A 420 9.27 31.32 -21.42
C ASP A 420 10.67 31.14 -22.04
N SER A 421 11.68 30.77 -21.27
CA SER A 421 13.03 30.48 -21.76
C SER A 421 13.03 29.22 -22.62
N THR A 422 12.48 28.15 -22.12
CA THR A 422 12.32 26.87 -22.82
C THR A 422 11.48 27.06 -24.09
N ARG A 423 10.40 27.84 -23.99
CA ARG A 423 9.53 28.18 -25.13
C ARG A 423 10.30 28.83 -26.26
N ALA A 424 11.14 29.82 -25.94
CA ALA A 424 11.97 30.50 -26.92
C ALA A 424 13.01 29.55 -27.55
N GLN A 425 13.60 28.67 -26.79
CA GLN A 425 14.56 27.64 -27.26
C GLN A 425 13.90 26.68 -28.25
N LEU A 426 12.71 26.13 -27.91
CA LEU A 426 11.96 25.22 -28.75
C LEU A 426 11.59 25.83 -30.07
N ILE A 427 11.12 27.11 -30.08
CA ILE A 427 10.83 27.87 -31.33
C ILE A 427 12.09 28.03 -32.19
N SER A 428 13.22 28.40 -31.55
CA SER A 428 14.48 28.60 -32.27
C SER A 428 14.97 27.30 -32.92
N ALA A 429 14.97 26.20 -32.13
CA ALA A 429 15.42 24.87 -32.58
C ALA A 429 14.56 24.35 -33.73
N ALA A 430 13.24 24.47 -33.64
CA ALA A 430 12.32 24.06 -34.71
C ALA A 430 12.56 24.84 -36.01
N LYS A 431 12.73 26.17 -35.93
CA LYS A 431 13.03 27.01 -37.11
C LYS A 431 14.38 26.68 -37.75
N GLN A 432 15.43 26.44 -36.93
CA GLN A 432 16.75 26.07 -37.42
C GLN A 432 16.72 24.71 -38.16
N ARG A 433 16.06 23.70 -37.57
CA ARG A 433 15.91 22.39 -38.24
C ARG A 433 15.21 22.49 -39.57
N MET A 434 14.08 23.25 -39.65
CA MET A 434 13.36 23.44 -40.88
C MET A 434 14.21 24.14 -41.94
N ALA A 435 15.00 25.15 -41.57
CA ALA A 435 15.89 25.89 -42.51
C ALA A 435 17.05 25.00 -43.00
N SER A 436 17.67 24.21 -42.12
CA SER A 436 18.79 23.34 -42.48
C SER A 436 18.40 22.23 -43.44
N VAL A 437 17.16 21.75 -43.39
CA VAL A 437 16.66 20.71 -44.32
C VAL A 437 16.20 21.29 -45.63
N ALA A 438 15.66 22.54 -45.66
CA ALA A 438 15.19 23.22 -46.87
C ALA A 438 16.34 23.73 -47.76
N GLY A 439 17.56 23.85 -47.22
CA GLY A 439 18.73 24.36 -47.93
C GLY A 439 19.60 23.28 -48.60
N HIS A 440 19.14 22.02 -48.58
CA HIS A 440 19.81 20.86 -49.22
C HIS A 440 18.81 20.15 -50.12
#